data_5be027a5a588b8c09fd80244c9490a6e
#
_entry.id   5be027a5a588b8c09fd80244c9490a6e
#
_cell.length_a   1.000
_cell.length_b   1.000
_cell.length_c   1.000
_cell.angle_alpha   90.00
_cell.angle_beta   90.00
_cell.angle_gamma   90.00
#
_symmetry.space_group_name_H-M   'P 1'
#
loop_
_entity.id
_entity.type
_entity.pdbx_description
1 polymer ?
#
loop_
_entity_poly.entity_id
_entity_poly.type
_entity_poly.pdbx_seq_one_letter_code
_entity_poly.pdbx_strand_id
1 'polypeptide(L)'
;MDTNSIISQIGNTPLVKLKQASELTGCNIYGKAEYFNPGESVKDRAALFIVQDALNRNLISKGGTIVEGTAGNTGIGLAVVCKEYGLKLKIVIPNTQSIEKKETLKKLGAELIEVDAVPYSNPKNYIKQSKKIAEDLNKKSKNGVYWANQFDNLINAEAHIKTTAEEIWNQTAGLI
;
A
#
# COMPACT_ATOMS: atom_id res chain seq x y z
N MET A 1 3.89 -20.55 -4.45
CA MET A 1 3.55 -19.61 -3.35
C MET A 1 3.03 -20.44 -2.20
N ASP A 2 3.46 -20.14 -0.98
CA ASP A 2 2.91 -20.77 0.21
C ASP A 2 1.46 -20.31 0.37
N THR A 3 0.50 -21.19 0.17
CA THR A 3 -0.95 -20.89 0.24
C THR A 3 -1.41 -20.51 1.65
N ASN A 4 -0.54 -20.65 2.65
CA ASN A 4 -0.81 -20.34 4.04
C ASN A 4 -0.38 -18.93 4.45
N SER A 5 0.21 -18.15 3.53
CA SER A 5 0.65 -16.79 3.81
C SER A 5 -0.49 -15.78 3.61
N ILE A 6 -0.58 -14.78 4.51
CA ILE A 6 -1.60 -13.71 4.41
C ILE A 6 -1.47 -12.93 3.10
N ILE A 7 -0.27 -12.77 2.55
CA ILE A 7 -0.06 -12.07 1.28
C ILE A 7 -0.60 -12.84 0.07
N SER A 8 -0.82 -14.16 0.18
CA SER A 8 -1.46 -14.95 -0.88
C SER A 8 -2.95 -14.62 -1.04
N GLN A 9 -3.54 -13.93 -0.06
CA GLN A 9 -4.93 -13.46 -0.09
C GLN A 9 -5.09 -12.07 -0.71
N ILE A 10 -3.98 -11.41 -1.09
CA ILE A 10 -4.03 -10.10 -1.75
C ILE A 10 -4.36 -10.30 -3.23
N GLY A 11 -5.39 -9.61 -3.69
CA GLY A 11 -5.92 -9.76 -5.05
C GLY A 11 -7.01 -10.82 -5.18
N ASN A 12 -7.30 -11.21 -6.40
CA ASN A 12 -8.41 -12.12 -6.75
C ASN A 12 -9.75 -11.73 -6.10
N THR A 13 -9.96 -10.44 -5.93
CA THR A 13 -11.17 -9.89 -5.30
C THR A 13 -12.40 -10.09 -6.19
N PRO A 14 -13.61 -10.24 -5.62
CA PRO A 14 -14.82 -10.37 -6.41
C PRO A 14 -15.11 -9.15 -7.27
N LEU A 15 -15.69 -9.36 -8.44
CA LEU A 15 -16.30 -8.32 -9.27
C LEU A 15 -17.82 -8.41 -9.13
N VAL A 16 -18.44 -7.39 -8.54
CA VAL A 16 -19.86 -7.39 -8.17
C VAL A 16 -20.65 -6.42 -9.01
N LYS A 17 -21.75 -6.89 -9.65
CA LYS A 17 -22.64 -5.99 -10.37
C LYS A 17 -23.40 -5.09 -9.39
N LEU A 18 -23.30 -3.78 -9.59
CA LEU A 18 -24.01 -2.78 -8.81
C LEU A 18 -25.41 -2.55 -9.39
N LYS A 19 -26.40 -3.30 -8.90
CA LYS A 19 -27.76 -3.37 -9.46
C LYS A 19 -28.40 -1.99 -9.58
N GLN A 20 -28.50 -1.23 -8.50
CA GLN A 20 -29.14 0.09 -8.51
C GLN A 20 -28.47 1.08 -9.46
N ALA A 21 -27.13 1.16 -9.45
CA ALA A 21 -26.40 2.03 -10.35
C ALA A 21 -26.59 1.61 -11.83
N SER A 22 -26.64 0.31 -12.09
CA SER A 22 -26.88 -0.22 -13.42
C SER A 22 -28.30 0.11 -13.93
N GLU A 23 -29.32 -0.03 -13.10
CA GLU A 23 -30.71 0.30 -13.42
C GLU A 23 -30.89 1.80 -13.67
N LEU A 24 -30.29 2.65 -12.84
CA LEU A 24 -30.38 4.11 -12.99
C LEU A 24 -29.73 4.64 -14.26
N THR A 25 -28.66 4.00 -14.71
CA THR A 25 -27.87 4.49 -15.85
C THR A 25 -28.17 3.77 -17.16
N GLY A 26 -28.85 2.63 -17.11
CA GLY A 26 -29.04 1.76 -18.27
C GLY A 26 -27.76 1.03 -18.71
N CYS A 27 -26.67 1.10 -17.91
CA CYS A 27 -25.37 0.50 -18.18
C CYS A 27 -25.09 -0.64 -17.21
N ASN A 28 -24.22 -1.58 -17.59
CA ASN A 28 -23.70 -2.57 -16.65
C ASN A 28 -22.55 -1.95 -15.84
N ILE A 29 -22.80 -1.66 -14.57
CA ILE A 29 -21.80 -1.09 -13.65
C ILE A 29 -21.36 -2.18 -12.68
N TYR A 30 -20.05 -2.37 -12.57
CA TYR A 30 -19.43 -3.33 -11.67
C TYR A 30 -18.50 -2.63 -10.65
N GLY A 31 -18.44 -3.17 -9.45
CA GLY A 31 -17.51 -2.76 -8.41
C GLY A 31 -16.52 -3.90 -8.10
N LYS A 32 -15.24 -3.59 -8.13
CA LYS A 32 -14.19 -4.51 -7.68
C LYS A 32 -14.13 -4.45 -6.15
N ALA A 33 -14.45 -5.54 -5.47
CA ALA A 33 -14.65 -5.58 -4.01
C ALA A 33 -13.30 -5.65 -3.26
N GLU A 34 -12.50 -4.59 -3.35
CA GLU A 34 -11.13 -4.51 -2.81
C GLU A 34 -11.05 -4.56 -1.27
N TYR A 35 -12.17 -4.43 -0.58
CA TYR A 35 -12.25 -4.64 0.88
C TYR A 35 -12.07 -6.10 1.31
N PHE A 36 -12.03 -7.05 0.37
CA PHE A 36 -11.65 -8.44 0.65
C PHE A 36 -10.15 -8.66 0.78
N ASN A 37 -9.32 -7.68 0.40
CA ASN A 37 -7.90 -7.77 0.69
C ASN A 37 -7.64 -7.75 2.20
N PRO A 38 -6.54 -8.35 2.70
CA PRO A 38 -6.21 -8.40 4.14
C PRO A 38 -6.13 -7.06 4.86
N GLY A 39 -5.70 -5.99 4.17
CA GLY A 39 -5.70 -4.61 4.67
C GLY A 39 -6.95 -3.83 4.26
N GLU A 40 -8.00 -4.52 3.80
CA GLU A 40 -9.33 -4.01 3.48
C GLU A 40 -9.34 -2.92 2.39
N SER A 41 -8.35 -2.92 1.49
CA SER A 41 -8.31 -1.95 0.40
C SER A 41 -7.48 -2.38 -0.81
N VAL A 42 -7.66 -1.64 -1.90
CA VAL A 42 -6.86 -1.77 -3.13
C VAL A 42 -5.37 -1.51 -2.91
N LYS A 43 -4.98 -0.85 -1.81
CA LYS A 43 -3.59 -0.48 -1.54
C LYS A 43 -2.72 -1.66 -1.14
N ASP A 44 -3.30 -2.75 -0.73
CA ASP A 44 -2.57 -3.99 -0.46
C ASP A 44 -1.82 -4.50 -1.69
N ARG A 45 -2.43 -4.34 -2.89
CA ARG A 45 -1.80 -4.71 -4.17
C ARG A 45 -0.53 -3.89 -4.42
N ALA A 46 -0.63 -2.57 -4.33
CA ALA A 46 0.52 -1.68 -4.49
C ALA A 46 1.59 -1.95 -3.43
N ALA A 47 1.19 -2.14 -2.17
CA ALA A 47 2.11 -2.45 -1.08
C ALA A 47 2.89 -3.75 -1.33
N LEU A 48 2.20 -4.80 -1.76
CA LEU A 48 2.83 -6.09 -2.08
C LEU A 48 3.88 -5.95 -3.17
N PHE A 49 3.51 -5.34 -4.29
CA PHE A 49 4.41 -5.19 -5.43
C PHE A 49 5.62 -4.29 -5.12
N ILE A 50 5.42 -3.17 -4.43
CA ILE A 50 6.49 -2.24 -4.03
C ILE A 50 7.50 -2.94 -3.10
N VAL A 51 7.01 -3.71 -2.11
CA VAL A 51 7.89 -4.42 -1.18
C VAL A 51 8.64 -5.56 -1.88
N GLN A 52 7.95 -6.34 -2.72
CA GLN A 52 8.56 -7.41 -3.49
C GLN A 52 9.62 -6.90 -4.46
N ASP A 53 9.36 -5.80 -5.16
CA ASP A 53 10.36 -5.17 -6.05
C ASP A 53 11.61 -4.76 -5.28
N ALA A 54 11.43 -4.10 -4.14
CA ALA A 54 12.56 -3.68 -3.30
C ALA A 54 13.40 -4.87 -2.79
N LEU A 55 12.77 -5.99 -2.42
CA LEU A 55 13.45 -7.22 -2.03
C LEU A 55 14.15 -7.88 -3.21
N ASN A 56 13.46 -8.04 -4.34
CA ASN A 56 13.99 -8.68 -5.55
C ASN A 56 15.20 -7.94 -6.13
N ARG A 57 15.20 -6.62 -6.02
CA ARG A 57 16.31 -5.75 -6.44
C ARG A 57 17.40 -5.62 -5.37
N ASN A 58 17.29 -6.34 -4.25
CA ASN A 58 18.22 -6.28 -3.13
C ASN A 58 18.44 -4.87 -2.55
N LEU A 59 17.44 -4.01 -2.64
CA LEU A 59 17.46 -2.66 -2.03
C LEU A 59 17.23 -2.72 -0.52
N ILE A 60 16.55 -3.76 -0.06
CA ILE A 60 16.36 -4.11 1.35
C ILE A 60 16.47 -5.62 1.52
N SER A 61 16.74 -6.05 2.75
CA SER A 61 16.73 -7.46 3.16
C SER A 61 15.91 -7.65 4.43
N LYS A 62 15.73 -8.88 4.89
CA LYS A 62 15.00 -9.18 6.14
C LYS A 62 15.53 -8.33 7.29
N GLY A 63 14.62 -7.68 8.03
CA GLY A 63 14.96 -6.70 9.07
C GLY A 63 15.26 -5.29 8.54
N GLY A 64 15.22 -5.07 7.22
CA GLY A 64 15.25 -3.74 6.60
C GLY A 64 14.00 -2.92 6.89
N THR A 65 13.97 -1.68 6.44
CA THR A 65 12.89 -0.74 6.77
C THR A 65 12.22 -0.18 5.52
N ILE A 66 10.90 -0.25 5.47
CA ILE A 66 10.09 0.53 4.53
C ILE A 66 9.70 1.84 5.20
N VAL A 67 9.78 2.93 4.46
CA VAL A 67 9.32 4.26 4.90
C VAL A 67 8.28 4.78 3.91
N GLU A 68 7.17 5.29 4.40
CA GLU A 68 6.14 5.92 3.57
C GLU A 68 5.50 7.12 4.26
N GLY A 69 5.20 8.15 3.46
CA GLY A 69 4.42 9.30 3.88
C GLY A 69 2.95 9.11 3.54
N THR A 70 2.15 8.65 4.47
CA THR A 70 0.73 8.38 4.22
C THR A 70 -0.12 8.53 5.47
N ALA A 71 -1.36 8.95 5.26
CA ALA A 71 -2.39 9.02 6.30
C ALA A 71 -3.53 8.03 6.07
N GLY A 72 -3.37 7.08 5.13
CA GLY A 72 -4.46 6.24 4.65
C GLY A 72 -4.08 4.77 4.47
N ASN A 73 -4.86 4.12 3.61
CA ASN A 73 -4.84 2.68 3.38
C ASN A 73 -3.48 2.13 2.91
N THR A 74 -2.64 2.95 2.27
CA THR A 74 -1.29 2.50 1.88
C THR A 74 -0.45 2.10 3.09
N GLY A 75 -0.56 2.85 4.20
CA GLY A 75 0.11 2.48 5.43
C GLY A 75 -0.35 1.14 5.99
N ILE A 76 -1.65 0.84 5.89
CA ILE A 76 -2.24 -0.43 6.33
C ILE A 76 -1.74 -1.57 5.45
N GLY A 77 -1.83 -1.44 4.13
CA GLY A 77 -1.33 -2.45 3.19
C GLY A 77 0.17 -2.72 3.37
N LEU A 78 0.98 -1.67 3.54
CA LEU A 78 2.42 -1.82 3.84
C LEU A 78 2.65 -2.53 5.18
N ALA A 79 1.82 -2.28 6.20
CA ALA A 79 1.97 -2.94 7.49
C ALA A 79 1.70 -4.45 7.40
N VAL A 80 0.65 -4.86 6.68
CA VAL A 80 0.35 -6.27 6.41
C VAL A 80 1.54 -6.95 5.71
N VAL A 81 2.03 -6.35 4.62
CA VAL A 81 3.10 -6.94 3.81
C VAL A 81 4.45 -6.94 4.53
N CYS A 82 4.82 -5.84 5.18
CA CYS A 82 6.07 -5.75 5.93
C CYS A 82 6.15 -6.78 7.07
N LYS A 83 5.04 -7.01 7.77
CA LYS A 83 4.95 -8.01 8.84
C LYS A 83 5.27 -9.41 8.31
N GLU A 84 4.71 -9.77 7.16
CA GLU A 84 4.93 -11.08 6.55
C GLU A 84 6.39 -11.30 6.12
N TYR A 85 7.02 -10.27 5.52
CA TYR A 85 8.41 -10.34 5.10
C TYR A 85 9.44 -10.09 6.22
N GLY A 86 8.98 -9.86 7.46
CA GLY A 86 9.88 -9.56 8.59
C GLY A 86 10.63 -8.24 8.42
N LEU A 87 9.96 -7.24 7.81
CA LEU A 87 10.48 -5.89 7.60
C LEU A 87 9.92 -4.93 8.67
N LYS A 88 10.66 -3.87 8.93
CA LYS A 88 10.20 -2.74 9.75
C LYS A 88 9.44 -1.75 8.88
N LEU A 89 8.43 -1.10 9.46
CA LEU A 89 7.65 -0.07 8.78
C LEU A 89 7.67 1.23 9.58
N LYS A 90 8.02 2.32 8.92
CA LYS A 90 7.91 3.69 9.47
C LYS A 90 6.93 4.49 8.60
N ILE A 91 5.89 4.99 9.24
CA ILE A 91 4.88 5.84 8.58
C ILE A 91 5.03 7.27 9.07
N VAL A 92 5.30 8.18 8.14
CA VAL A 92 5.29 9.61 8.41
C VAL A 92 3.87 10.14 8.17
N ILE A 93 3.27 10.68 9.22
CA ILE A 93 1.85 11.00 9.25
C ILE A 93 1.62 12.42 9.83
N PRO A 94 0.65 13.19 9.29
CA PRO A 94 0.27 14.45 9.92
C PRO A 94 -0.29 14.24 11.32
N ASN A 95 0.12 15.09 12.27
CA ASN A 95 -0.35 15.04 13.66
C ASN A 95 -1.85 15.23 13.82
N THR A 96 -2.50 15.84 12.83
CA THR A 96 -3.96 16.07 12.77
C THR A 96 -4.79 14.85 12.40
N GLN A 97 -4.16 13.72 12.05
CA GLN A 97 -4.90 12.49 11.75
C GLN A 97 -5.58 11.92 12.99
N SER A 98 -6.71 11.24 12.74
CA SER A 98 -7.52 10.69 13.83
C SER A 98 -6.73 9.65 14.66
N ILE A 99 -7.06 9.59 15.94
CA ILE A 99 -6.43 8.67 16.89
C ILE A 99 -6.62 7.21 16.43
N GLU A 100 -7.83 6.87 15.94
CA GLU A 100 -8.18 5.53 15.48
C GLU A 100 -7.24 5.05 14.36
N LYS A 101 -6.93 5.92 13.38
CA LYS A 101 -6.00 5.59 12.28
C LYS A 101 -4.59 5.35 12.80
N LYS A 102 -4.13 6.21 13.71
CA LYS A 102 -2.80 6.07 14.33
C LYS A 102 -2.69 4.77 15.13
N GLU A 103 -3.70 4.46 15.93
CA GLU A 103 -3.73 3.21 16.70
C GLU A 103 -3.80 1.96 15.83
N THR A 104 -4.58 2.00 14.75
CA THR A 104 -4.65 0.90 13.78
C THR A 104 -3.27 0.60 13.21
N LEU A 105 -2.55 1.62 12.74
CA LEU A 105 -1.20 1.45 12.20
C LEU A 105 -0.22 0.92 13.25
N LYS A 106 -0.27 1.43 14.48
CA LYS A 106 0.56 0.94 15.59
C LYS A 106 0.26 -0.53 15.94
N LYS A 107 -1.01 -0.90 16.01
CA LYS A 107 -1.44 -2.30 16.25
C LYS A 107 -0.95 -3.27 15.16
N LEU A 108 -0.85 -2.78 13.92
CA LEU A 108 -0.28 -3.54 12.80
C LEU A 108 1.26 -3.57 12.80
N GLY A 109 1.92 -2.90 13.76
CA GLY A 109 3.37 -2.92 13.93
C GLY A 109 4.12 -1.78 13.25
N ALA A 110 3.44 -0.75 12.74
CA ALA A 110 4.09 0.42 12.17
C ALA A 110 4.60 1.36 13.28
N GLU A 111 5.83 1.86 13.11
CA GLU A 111 6.34 3.00 13.87
C GLU A 111 5.87 4.30 13.22
N LEU A 112 5.18 5.14 13.99
CA LEU A 112 4.66 6.41 13.48
C LEU A 112 5.61 7.57 13.80
N ILE A 113 5.86 8.40 12.78
CA ILE A 113 6.58 9.66 12.90
C ILE A 113 5.56 10.77 12.60
N GLU A 114 5.10 11.42 13.65
CA GLU A 114 4.11 12.49 13.54
C GLU A 114 4.81 13.81 13.19
N VAL A 115 4.27 14.49 12.18
CA VAL A 115 4.75 15.80 11.71
C VAL A 115 3.60 16.79 11.59
N ASP A 116 3.92 18.06 11.51
CA ASP A 116 2.90 19.10 11.34
C ASP A 116 2.14 18.94 10.03
N ALA A 117 0.83 19.19 10.09
CA ALA A 117 -0.02 19.21 8.91
C ALA A 117 0.21 20.49 8.12
N VAL A 118 0.99 20.40 7.04
CA VAL A 118 1.31 21.50 6.15
C VAL A 118 1.02 21.15 4.69
N PRO A 119 0.73 22.13 3.81
CA PRO A 119 0.48 21.88 2.40
C PRO A 119 1.67 21.19 1.70
N TYR A 120 1.38 20.50 0.59
CA TYR A 120 2.41 19.79 -0.19
C TYR A 120 3.55 20.71 -0.70
N SER A 121 3.27 21.99 -0.97
CA SER A 121 4.29 22.98 -1.33
C SER A 121 5.35 23.20 -0.26
N ASN A 122 5.02 22.96 1.02
CA ASN A 122 5.94 23.13 2.14
C ASN A 122 6.96 21.98 2.20
N PRO A 123 8.27 22.25 2.37
CA PRO A 123 9.30 21.21 2.55
C PRO A 123 9.07 20.29 3.75
N LYS A 124 8.33 20.74 4.76
CA LYS A 124 7.98 19.95 5.95
C LYS A 124 6.75 19.05 5.76
N ASN A 125 6.17 19.00 4.55
CA ASN A 125 5.06 18.09 4.27
C ASN A 125 5.46 16.63 4.52
N TYR A 126 4.56 15.84 5.09
CA TYR A 126 4.81 14.45 5.53
C TYR A 126 5.36 13.55 4.41
N ILE A 127 4.94 13.74 3.16
CA ILE A 127 5.45 12.98 2.01
C ILE A 127 6.94 13.33 1.76
N LYS A 128 7.28 14.62 1.75
CA LYS A 128 8.67 15.08 1.55
C LYS A 128 9.55 14.69 2.73
N GLN A 129 9.02 14.76 3.95
CA GLN A 129 9.72 14.31 5.15
C GLN A 129 9.99 12.81 5.13
N SER A 130 9.05 11.98 4.62
CA SER A 130 9.26 10.54 4.52
C SER A 130 10.44 10.19 3.62
N LYS A 131 10.61 10.88 2.49
CA LYS A 131 11.78 10.73 1.61
C LYS A 131 13.08 11.02 2.35
N LYS A 132 13.15 12.19 2.99
CA LYS A 132 14.34 12.62 3.74
C LYS A 132 14.68 11.63 4.87
N ILE A 133 13.68 11.19 5.62
CA ILE A 133 13.86 10.21 6.70
C ILE A 133 14.39 8.89 6.15
N ALA A 134 13.87 8.41 5.02
CA ALA A 134 14.36 7.19 4.38
C ALA A 134 15.83 7.33 3.97
N GLU A 135 16.20 8.44 3.33
CA GLU A 135 17.57 8.73 2.91
C GLU A 135 18.54 8.78 4.12
N ASP A 136 18.15 9.45 5.21
CA ASP A 136 19.00 9.58 6.40
C ASP A 136 19.14 8.25 7.17
N LEU A 137 18.08 7.46 7.25
CA LEU A 137 18.13 6.13 7.86
C LEU A 137 18.98 5.16 7.02
N ASN A 138 18.90 5.23 5.70
CA ASN A 138 19.62 4.32 4.81
C ASN A 138 21.14 4.44 4.96
N LYS A 139 21.67 5.64 5.25
CA LYS A 139 23.11 5.87 5.52
C LYS A 139 23.66 5.02 6.67
N LYS A 140 22.81 4.58 7.59
CA LYS A 140 23.19 3.85 8.82
C LYS A 140 22.63 2.42 8.85
N SER A 141 21.87 2.03 7.86
CA SER A 141 21.20 0.72 7.84
C SER A 141 22.09 -0.36 7.26
N LYS A 142 22.15 -1.52 7.93
CA LYS A 142 22.81 -2.72 7.40
C LYS A 142 21.90 -3.52 6.46
N ASN A 143 20.60 -3.44 6.65
CA ASN A 143 19.59 -4.23 5.92
C ASN A 143 18.84 -3.42 4.87
N GLY A 144 19.26 -2.18 4.63
CA GLY A 144 18.65 -1.25 3.70
C GLY A 144 17.38 -0.55 4.24
N VAL A 145 17.10 0.59 3.65
CA VAL A 145 15.87 1.36 3.86
C VAL A 145 15.32 1.75 2.49
N TYR A 146 14.05 1.49 2.27
CA TYR A 146 13.38 1.81 1.02
C TYR A 146 12.21 2.75 1.24
N TRP A 147 12.21 3.86 0.51
CA TRP A 147 11.07 4.77 0.46
C TRP A 147 10.06 4.27 -0.56
N ALA A 148 8.86 3.90 -0.11
CA ALA A 148 7.85 3.28 -0.97
C ALA A 148 7.34 4.23 -2.06
N ASN A 149 7.23 5.54 -1.77
CA ASN A 149 6.89 6.60 -2.73
C ASN A 149 5.68 6.26 -3.62
N GLN A 150 4.56 5.92 -3.01
CA GLN A 150 3.37 5.42 -3.69
C GLN A 150 2.90 6.26 -4.89
N PHE A 151 3.18 7.56 -4.88
CA PHE A 151 2.68 8.49 -5.90
C PHE A 151 3.49 8.46 -7.20
N ASP A 152 4.82 8.28 -7.12
CA ASP A 152 5.71 8.32 -8.27
C ASP A 152 6.35 6.96 -8.59
N ASN A 153 6.20 5.96 -7.71
CA ASN A 153 6.73 4.63 -7.92
C ASN A 153 5.89 3.87 -8.94
N LEU A 154 6.42 3.66 -10.13
CA LEU A 154 5.75 2.98 -11.23
C LEU A 154 5.34 1.53 -10.91
N ILE A 155 5.97 0.91 -9.91
CA ILE A 155 5.59 -0.42 -9.43
C ILE A 155 4.15 -0.45 -8.89
N ASN A 156 3.64 0.68 -8.40
CA ASN A 156 2.23 0.82 -8.07
C ASN A 156 1.32 0.60 -9.29
N ALA A 157 1.64 1.23 -10.42
CA ALA A 157 0.88 1.02 -11.67
C ALA A 157 1.04 -0.43 -12.18
N GLU A 158 2.25 -0.99 -12.09
CA GLU A 158 2.54 -2.37 -12.49
C GLU A 158 1.71 -3.39 -11.70
N ALA A 159 1.48 -3.16 -10.40
CA ALA A 159 0.60 -3.99 -9.57
C ALA A 159 -0.80 -4.11 -10.19
N HIS A 160 -1.35 -3.00 -10.67
CA HIS A 160 -2.68 -2.99 -11.29
C HIS A 160 -2.70 -3.59 -12.68
N ILE A 161 -1.66 -3.36 -13.46
CA ILE A 161 -1.53 -3.97 -14.80
C ILE A 161 -1.49 -5.49 -14.70
N LYS A 162 -0.68 -6.01 -13.77
CA LYS A 162 -0.45 -7.47 -13.64
C LYS A 162 -1.53 -8.21 -12.84
N THR A 163 -2.37 -7.50 -12.11
CA THR A 163 -3.39 -8.14 -11.28
C THR A 163 -4.79 -7.61 -11.54
N THR A 164 -5.08 -6.38 -11.18
CA THR A 164 -6.43 -5.82 -11.25
C THR A 164 -7.00 -5.86 -12.66
N ALA A 165 -6.21 -5.47 -13.66
CA ALA A 165 -6.65 -5.46 -15.06
C ALA A 165 -6.93 -6.87 -15.57
N GLU A 166 -6.02 -7.82 -15.32
CA GLU A 166 -6.19 -9.21 -15.73
C GLU A 166 -7.39 -9.87 -15.03
N GLU A 167 -7.57 -9.60 -13.74
CA GLU A 167 -8.72 -10.11 -12.99
C GLU A 167 -10.04 -9.59 -13.58
N ILE A 168 -10.14 -8.29 -13.86
CA ILE A 168 -11.33 -7.68 -14.45
C ILE A 168 -11.59 -8.29 -15.83
N TRP A 169 -10.58 -8.38 -16.67
CA TRP A 169 -10.69 -8.99 -18.00
C TRP A 169 -11.22 -10.42 -17.92
N ASN A 170 -10.65 -11.26 -17.06
CA ASN A 170 -11.06 -12.65 -16.90
C ASN A 170 -12.46 -12.77 -16.27
N GLN A 171 -12.78 -11.95 -15.28
CA GLN A 171 -14.09 -11.96 -14.59
C GLN A 171 -15.24 -11.46 -15.49
N THR A 172 -14.93 -10.74 -16.54
CA THR A 172 -15.89 -10.26 -17.53
C THR A 172 -15.86 -11.04 -18.84
N ALA A 173 -15.07 -12.12 -18.92
CA ALA A 173 -14.83 -12.89 -20.13
C ALA A 173 -14.42 -12.01 -21.34
N GLY A 174 -13.66 -10.95 -21.08
CA GLY A 174 -13.16 -10.03 -22.10
C GLY A 174 -14.22 -9.07 -22.66
N LEU A 175 -15.30 -8.84 -21.95
CA LEU A 175 -16.40 -7.97 -22.43
C LEU A 175 -16.19 -6.47 -22.14
N ILE A 176 -15.12 -6.11 -21.42
CA ILE A 176 -14.73 -4.72 -21.16
C ILE A 176 -13.24 -4.53 -21.42
#